data_5d8e1df08d6fa935eacc309484035797
#
_entry.id   5d8e1df08d6fa935eacc309484035797
#
_cell.length_a   1.000
_cell.length_b   1.000
_cell.length_c   1.000
_cell.angle_alpha   90.00
_cell.angle_beta   90.00
_cell.angle_gamma   90.00
#
_symmetry.space_group_name_H-M   'P 1'
#
loop_
_entity.id
_entity.type
_entity.pdbx_description
1 polymer ?
#
loop_
_entity_poly.entity_id
_entity_poly.type
_entity_poly.pdbx_seq_one_letter_code
_entity_poly.pdbx_strand_id
1 'polypeptide(L)'
;MKRNFLLLILFFISNSYSQTTYFPSEKWETKSPSEFGYNEKKINQAIDFVIKNQNPGNKDLRVEILKGFSSEPYHSILGPTKKRGETNGLIIKDGYIIASWGDTKRVDMTFSVTKSYLSAVTGIAYDNKLINSEKDYVSKYLWDKTFDGNKNSRITWEHLLNQSSDWKGSLWGINDWEDRPDTSKEIDDWRSEPQKEPGTFYKYNDVRVNVLAYSLLHVFREALPKVLKKYIMDPIGASNSWRWYGYENSWINLDGVMTQSVSGGGHNGGGIFINSEDHARFGLLYLNDGVWNNKRIISKEWIDKSLNPSNTNSEYGFMWWLNTEWNNLPDNLYYGSGFGGNYIVVIPDENMVVVGRWLGRNTISNFIEMILKSK
;
A
#
# COMPACT_ATOMS: atom_id res chain seq x y z
N MET A 1 2.78 -70.82 -25.44
CA MET A 1 3.71 -69.93 -24.66
C MET A 1 3.16 -68.56 -24.64
N LYS A 2 2.53 -68.12 -23.52
CA LYS A 2 2.05 -66.73 -23.32
C LYS A 2 3.07 -66.02 -22.44
N ARG A 3 3.75 -64.99 -22.99
CA ARG A 3 4.69 -64.14 -22.27
C ARG A 3 3.91 -63.01 -21.59
N ASN A 4 3.84 -63.07 -20.26
CA ASN A 4 3.32 -61.97 -19.44
C ASN A 4 4.39 -60.86 -19.36
N PHE A 5 4.07 -59.69 -19.86
CA PHE A 5 4.87 -58.47 -19.68
C PHE A 5 4.40 -57.81 -18.37
N LEU A 6 5.27 -57.81 -17.37
CA LEU A 6 5.03 -57.09 -16.11
C LEU A 6 5.50 -55.63 -16.33
N LEU A 7 4.54 -54.67 -16.37
CA LEU A 7 4.83 -53.26 -16.45
C LEU A 7 5.11 -52.76 -15.01
N LEU A 8 6.36 -52.47 -14.71
CA LEU A 8 6.77 -51.80 -13.46
C LEU A 8 6.46 -50.28 -13.59
N ILE A 9 5.41 -49.82 -12.93
CA ILE A 9 5.13 -48.39 -12.81
C ILE A 9 5.94 -47.85 -11.62
N LEU A 10 7.03 -47.15 -11.90
CA LEU A 10 7.80 -46.36 -10.94
C LEU A 10 7.02 -45.09 -10.61
N PHE A 11 6.37 -45.05 -9.43
CA PHE A 11 5.85 -43.81 -8.85
C PHE A 11 7.03 -42.95 -8.34
N PHE A 12 7.39 -41.92 -9.08
CA PHE A 12 8.20 -40.85 -8.54
C PHE A 12 7.33 -40.03 -7.60
N ILE A 13 7.45 -40.25 -6.30
CA ILE A 13 6.94 -39.35 -5.26
C ILE A 13 7.88 -38.16 -5.26
N SER A 14 7.51 -37.10 -6.01
CA SER A 14 8.11 -35.77 -5.83
C SER A 14 7.65 -35.26 -4.46
N ASN A 15 8.50 -35.35 -3.46
CA ASN A 15 8.33 -34.61 -2.22
C ASN A 15 8.47 -33.13 -2.54
N SER A 16 7.37 -32.50 -2.90
CA SER A 16 7.26 -31.04 -2.84
C SER A 16 7.32 -30.66 -1.37
N TYR A 17 8.50 -30.36 -0.85
CA TYR A 17 8.61 -29.61 0.40
C TYR A 17 7.96 -28.26 0.14
N SER A 18 6.70 -28.11 0.52
CA SER A 18 6.09 -26.82 0.70
C SER A 18 6.92 -26.11 1.77
N GLN A 19 7.75 -25.18 1.34
CA GLN A 19 8.56 -24.39 2.24
C GLN A 19 7.59 -23.56 3.07
N THR A 20 7.41 -23.92 4.36
CA THR A 20 6.47 -23.22 5.24
C THR A 20 7.06 -21.86 5.59
N THR A 21 6.35 -20.79 5.22
CA THR A 21 6.72 -19.44 5.60
C THR A 21 6.78 -19.32 7.13
N TYR A 22 7.90 -18.78 7.64
CA TYR A 22 8.03 -18.41 9.05
C TYR A 22 7.28 -17.09 9.31
N PHE A 23 6.53 -17.04 10.40
CA PHE A 23 5.85 -15.83 10.85
C PHE A 23 6.49 -15.33 12.14
N PRO A 24 7.13 -14.14 12.12
CA PRO A 24 7.79 -13.62 13.31
C PRO A 24 6.77 -13.30 14.42
N SER A 25 7.10 -13.66 15.66
CA SER A 25 6.36 -13.27 16.87
C SER A 25 6.65 -11.79 17.22
N GLU A 26 7.10 -11.48 18.43
CA GLU A 26 7.50 -10.11 18.80
C GLU A 26 8.77 -9.63 18.07
N LYS A 27 9.71 -10.55 17.81
CA LYS A 27 10.99 -10.24 17.18
C LYS A 27 11.12 -10.99 15.87
N TRP A 28 11.76 -10.33 14.92
CA TRP A 28 12.18 -10.97 13.69
C TRP A 28 13.37 -11.90 13.94
N GLU A 29 13.36 -13.06 13.30
CA GLU A 29 14.53 -13.90 13.16
C GLU A 29 15.31 -13.57 11.88
N THR A 30 16.63 -13.71 11.97
CA THR A 30 17.55 -13.47 10.85
C THR A 30 18.21 -14.77 10.42
N LYS A 31 18.42 -14.93 9.12
CA LYS A 31 19.21 -15.99 8.53
C LYS A 31 20.15 -15.42 7.49
N SER A 32 21.22 -16.14 7.19
CA SER A 32 22.15 -15.70 6.14
C SER A 32 21.49 -15.83 4.76
N PRO A 33 21.78 -14.95 3.80
CA PRO A 33 21.32 -15.08 2.42
C PRO A 33 21.69 -16.43 1.80
N SER A 34 22.85 -16.98 2.15
CA SER A 34 23.36 -18.25 1.65
C SER A 34 22.51 -19.45 2.03
N GLU A 35 21.79 -19.41 3.17
CA GLU A 35 20.83 -20.46 3.55
C GLU A 35 19.66 -20.59 2.56
N PHE A 36 19.40 -19.54 1.78
CA PHE A 36 18.36 -19.50 0.75
C PHE A 36 18.92 -19.49 -0.68
N GLY A 37 20.22 -19.79 -0.85
CA GLY A 37 20.88 -19.86 -2.15
C GLY A 37 21.31 -18.52 -2.74
N TYR A 38 21.24 -17.42 -1.96
CA TYR A 38 21.71 -16.11 -2.41
C TYR A 38 23.17 -15.88 -2.05
N ASN A 39 23.91 -15.24 -2.95
CA ASN A 39 25.29 -14.85 -2.73
C ASN A 39 25.37 -13.59 -1.84
N GLU A 40 25.91 -13.74 -0.62
CA GLU A 40 25.98 -12.66 0.37
C GLU A 40 26.73 -11.42 -0.14
N LYS A 41 27.82 -11.62 -0.91
CA LYS A 41 28.57 -10.49 -1.46
C LYS A 41 27.74 -9.69 -2.46
N LYS A 42 26.94 -10.36 -3.29
CA LYS A 42 26.05 -9.69 -4.24
C LYS A 42 24.89 -8.99 -3.52
N ILE A 43 24.32 -9.59 -2.47
CA ILE A 43 23.31 -8.93 -1.62
C ILE A 43 23.90 -7.66 -0.99
N ASN A 44 25.11 -7.72 -0.43
CA ASN A 44 25.76 -6.54 0.13
C ASN A 44 26.04 -5.46 -0.94
N GLN A 45 26.40 -5.85 -2.17
CA GLN A 45 26.53 -4.90 -3.29
C GLN A 45 25.20 -4.23 -3.65
N ALA A 46 24.09 -4.96 -3.59
CA ALA A 46 22.76 -4.38 -3.79
C ALA A 46 22.39 -3.38 -2.67
N ILE A 47 22.75 -3.69 -1.42
CA ILE A 47 22.56 -2.77 -0.28
C ILE A 47 23.45 -1.51 -0.45
N ASP A 48 24.71 -1.66 -0.80
CA ASP A 48 25.61 -0.54 -1.07
C ASP A 48 25.06 0.37 -2.19
N PHE A 49 24.46 -0.24 -3.21
CA PHE A 49 23.81 0.48 -4.30
C PHE A 49 22.68 1.37 -3.80
N VAL A 50 21.76 0.88 -2.95
CA VAL A 50 20.66 1.71 -2.44
C VAL A 50 21.12 2.76 -1.44
N ILE A 51 22.14 2.48 -0.64
CA ILE A 51 22.74 3.47 0.27
C ILE A 51 23.35 4.62 -0.53
N LYS A 52 24.08 4.31 -1.59
CA LYS A 52 24.72 5.31 -2.47
C LYS A 52 23.68 6.13 -3.25
N ASN A 53 22.57 5.49 -3.63
CA ASN A 53 21.49 6.09 -4.42
C ASN A 53 20.27 6.44 -3.56
N GLN A 54 20.48 6.85 -2.32
CA GLN A 54 19.38 7.30 -1.47
C GLN A 54 18.76 8.59 -1.99
N ASN A 55 17.54 8.88 -1.54
CA ASN A 55 16.83 10.10 -1.91
C ASN A 55 17.64 11.35 -1.51
N PRO A 56 18.02 12.21 -2.46
CA PRO A 56 18.83 13.42 -2.18
C PRO A 56 17.99 14.58 -1.61
N GLY A 57 16.66 14.45 -1.56
CA GLY A 57 15.74 15.50 -1.13
C GLY A 57 15.92 15.92 0.33
N ASN A 58 15.31 17.03 0.70
CA ASN A 58 15.42 17.59 2.04
C ASN A 58 14.92 16.59 3.09
N LYS A 59 15.61 16.54 4.23
CA LYS A 59 15.17 15.72 5.37
C LYS A 59 14.00 16.36 6.13
N ASP A 60 13.82 17.68 6.05
CA ASP A 60 12.62 18.35 6.52
C ASP A 60 11.49 18.10 5.52
N LEU A 61 10.53 17.24 5.90
CA LEU A 61 9.45 16.86 5.01
C LEU A 61 8.43 17.99 4.76
N ARG A 62 8.36 19.03 5.59
CA ARG A 62 7.56 20.21 5.25
C ARG A 62 8.08 20.87 3.99
N VAL A 63 9.40 21.06 3.94
CA VAL A 63 10.06 21.65 2.77
C VAL A 63 9.89 20.77 1.54
N GLU A 64 10.10 19.46 1.68
CA GLU A 64 9.98 18.52 0.56
C GLU A 64 8.56 18.43 0.01
N ILE A 65 7.55 18.36 0.87
CA ILE A 65 6.13 18.31 0.45
C ILE A 65 5.77 19.60 -0.28
N LEU A 66 6.04 20.78 0.31
CA LEU A 66 5.72 22.05 -0.31
C LEU A 66 6.43 22.25 -1.66
N LYS A 67 7.67 21.78 -1.79
CA LYS A 67 8.40 21.80 -3.06
C LYS A 67 7.81 20.80 -4.07
N GLY A 68 7.50 19.57 -3.62
CA GLY A 68 7.01 18.50 -4.49
C GLY A 68 5.64 18.78 -5.10
N PHE A 69 4.80 19.54 -4.40
CA PHE A 69 3.44 19.90 -4.83
C PHE A 69 3.26 21.41 -5.10
N SER A 70 4.36 22.11 -5.37
CA SER A 70 4.35 23.56 -5.60
C SER A 70 3.55 24.03 -6.82
N SER A 71 3.24 23.13 -7.75
CA SER A 71 2.38 23.42 -8.92
C SER A 71 0.88 23.30 -8.61
N GLU A 72 0.53 22.82 -7.43
CA GLU A 72 -0.87 22.66 -7.03
C GLU A 72 -1.40 23.93 -6.39
N PRO A 73 -2.61 24.38 -6.80
CA PRO A 73 -3.20 25.58 -6.22
C PRO A 73 -3.56 25.34 -4.75
N TYR A 74 -3.31 26.35 -3.92
CA TYR A 74 -3.66 26.34 -2.49
C TYR A 74 -3.05 25.20 -1.66
N HIS A 75 -2.09 24.44 -2.19
CA HIS A 75 -1.46 23.35 -1.45
C HIS A 75 -0.81 23.87 -0.16
N SER A 76 -1.10 23.22 0.96
CA SER A 76 -0.62 23.58 2.28
C SER A 76 -0.39 22.34 3.16
N ILE A 77 0.39 22.48 4.21
CA ILE A 77 0.58 21.40 5.20
C ILE A 77 -0.53 21.51 6.24
N LEU A 78 -1.40 20.51 6.29
CA LEU A 78 -2.56 20.42 7.17
C LEU A 78 -2.45 19.29 8.21
N GLY A 79 -1.57 18.34 7.98
CA GLY A 79 -1.33 17.25 8.91
C GLY A 79 0.10 17.26 9.44
N PRO A 80 0.39 16.45 10.49
CA PRO A 80 1.73 16.37 11.04
C PRO A 80 2.74 15.89 10.02
N THR A 81 3.96 16.41 10.14
CA THR A 81 5.15 15.98 9.39
C THR A 81 6.27 15.64 10.36
N LYS A 82 7.29 14.93 9.90
CA LYS A 82 8.46 14.57 10.69
C LYS A 82 9.70 14.66 9.83
N LYS A 83 10.82 15.14 10.40
CA LYS A 83 12.11 15.05 9.73
C LYS A 83 12.45 13.59 9.46
N ARG A 84 12.70 13.24 8.18
CA ARG A 84 13.01 11.86 7.77
C ARG A 84 14.41 11.40 8.19
N GLY A 85 14.57 10.08 8.28
CA GLY A 85 15.88 9.45 8.43
C GLY A 85 16.67 9.33 7.12
N GLU A 86 17.80 8.63 7.21
CA GLU A 86 18.55 8.10 6.07
C GLU A 86 17.80 6.92 5.46
N THR A 87 18.27 6.45 4.29
CA THR A 87 17.74 5.22 3.71
C THR A 87 17.88 4.04 4.67
N ASN A 88 16.85 3.23 4.73
CA ASN A 88 16.84 1.99 5.49
C ASN A 88 15.90 0.97 4.85
N GLY A 89 16.02 -0.29 5.21
CA GLY A 89 15.13 -1.32 4.72
C GLY A 89 15.51 -2.73 5.10
N LEU A 90 14.73 -3.67 4.58
CA LEU A 90 14.77 -5.09 4.88
C LEU A 90 14.53 -5.92 3.61
N ILE A 91 15.21 -7.08 3.54
CA ILE A 91 14.90 -8.15 2.59
C ILE A 91 14.43 -9.35 3.41
N ILE A 92 13.19 -9.74 3.19
CA ILE A 92 12.53 -10.87 3.86
C ILE A 92 12.43 -12.03 2.87
N LYS A 93 12.94 -13.19 3.22
CA LYS A 93 12.82 -14.43 2.46
C LYS A 93 12.24 -15.52 3.33
N ASP A 94 11.13 -16.14 2.88
CA ASP A 94 10.42 -17.20 3.61
C ASP A 94 10.06 -16.82 5.07
N GLY A 95 9.84 -15.50 5.31
CA GLY A 95 9.52 -14.95 6.63
C GLY A 95 10.72 -14.54 7.48
N TYR A 96 11.95 -14.80 7.07
CA TYR A 96 13.18 -14.41 7.78
C TYR A 96 13.81 -13.16 7.19
N ILE A 97 14.39 -12.30 8.04
CA ILE A 97 15.25 -11.24 7.55
C ILE A 97 16.55 -11.88 7.03
N ILE A 98 16.83 -11.74 5.75
CA ILE A 98 18.10 -12.20 5.17
C ILE A 98 19.11 -11.06 4.99
N ALA A 99 18.63 -9.82 4.96
CA ALA A 99 19.50 -8.65 4.96
C ALA A 99 18.72 -7.42 5.44
N SER A 100 19.44 -6.42 5.98
CA SER A 100 18.90 -5.14 6.40
C SER A 100 19.96 -4.04 6.33
N TRP A 101 19.51 -2.80 6.21
CA TRP A 101 20.39 -1.63 6.25
C TRP A 101 19.72 -0.44 6.95
N GLY A 102 20.52 0.46 7.47
CA GLY A 102 20.07 1.66 8.18
C GLY A 102 19.27 1.37 9.45
N ASP A 103 18.54 2.36 9.92
CA ASP A 103 17.70 2.26 11.14
C ASP A 103 16.30 1.75 10.79
N THR A 104 16.11 0.45 10.78
CA THR A 104 14.84 -0.24 10.43
C THR A 104 13.73 -0.01 11.46
N LYS A 105 14.08 0.42 12.68
CA LYS A 105 13.12 0.70 13.76
C LYS A 105 12.67 2.16 13.80
N ARG A 106 13.27 3.00 12.99
CA ARG A 106 12.87 4.39 12.90
C ARG A 106 11.47 4.53 12.32
N VAL A 107 10.62 5.24 13.05
CA VAL A 107 9.26 5.57 12.61
C VAL A 107 9.31 6.82 11.75
N ASP A 108 8.98 6.70 10.48
CA ASP A 108 8.90 7.80 9.51
C ASP A 108 7.57 7.77 8.74
N MET A 109 7.22 8.90 8.09
CA MET A 109 6.08 8.97 7.17
C MET A 109 6.27 7.99 6.03
N THR A 110 5.20 7.28 5.64
CA THR A 110 5.26 6.35 4.51
C THR A 110 4.54 6.87 3.26
N PHE A 111 3.90 8.04 3.37
CA PHE A 111 3.15 8.65 2.28
C PHE A 111 2.14 7.68 1.65
N SER A 112 2.13 7.59 0.32
CA SER A 112 1.13 6.83 -0.42
C SER A 112 1.15 5.31 -0.21
N VAL A 113 2.17 4.74 0.45
CA VAL A 113 2.06 3.35 0.94
C VAL A 113 0.89 3.20 1.93
N THR A 114 0.46 4.29 2.59
CA THR A 114 -0.77 4.35 3.40
C THR A 114 -2.00 3.84 2.63
N LYS A 115 -2.06 4.01 1.31
CA LYS A 115 -3.19 3.58 0.47
C LYS A 115 -3.37 2.06 0.49
N SER A 116 -2.27 1.30 0.51
CA SER A 116 -2.34 -0.16 0.60
C SER A 116 -2.92 -0.62 1.95
N TYR A 117 -2.63 0.10 3.03
CA TYR A 117 -3.29 -0.14 4.33
C TYR A 117 -4.77 0.23 4.31
N LEU A 118 -5.14 1.31 3.60
CA LEU A 118 -6.54 1.69 3.44
C LEU A 118 -7.32 0.64 2.65
N SER A 119 -6.73 0.06 1.60
CA SER A 119 -7.26 -1.10 0.90
C SER A 119 -7.50 -2.28 1.85
N ALA A 120 -6.52 -2.61 2.69
CA ALA A 120 -6.65 -3.68 3.67
C ALA A 120 -7.78 -3.42 4.68
N VAL A 121 -7.92 -2.18 5.16
CA VAL A 121 -9.04 -1.79 6.04
C VAL A 121 -10.39 -1.91 5.32
N THR A 122 -10.44 -1.58 4.01
CA THR A 122 -11.65 -1.83 3.20
C THR A 122 -11.96 -3.32 3.12
N GLY A 123 -10.93 -4.17 2.98
CA GLY A 123 -11.07 -5.63 3.04
C GLY A 123 -11.66 -6.11 4.35
N ILE A 124 -11.27 -5.54 5.47
CA ILE A 124 -11.88 -5.84 6.78
C ILE A 124 -13.38 -5.46 6.80
N ALA A 125 -13.76 -4.32 6.19
CA ALA A 125 -15.18 -3.96 6.08
C ALA A 125 -15.94 -4.96 5.20
N TYR A 126 -15.35 -5.42 4.10
CA TYR A 126 -15.91 -6.43 3.23
C TYR A 126 -16.06 -7.79 3.94
N ASP A 127 -15.02 -8.27 4.59
CA ASP A 127 -15.03 -9.56 5.30
C ASP A 127 -16.02 -9.60 6.46
N ASN A 128 -16.19 -8.48 7.17
CA ASN A 128 -17.17 -8.33 8.25
C ASN A 128 -18.59 -7.99 7.76
N LYS A 129 -18.82 -7.95 6.42
CA LYS A 129 -20.15 -7.63 5.83
C LYS A 129 -20.66 -6.24 6.20
N LEU A 130 -19.77 -5.31 6.54
CA LEU A 130 -20.11 -3.89 6.69
C LEU A 130 -20.33 -3.23 5.34
N ILE A 131 -19.67 -3.73 4.29
CA ILE A 131 -19.98 -3.50 2.88
C ILE A 131 -20.25 -4.88 2.23
N ASN A 132 -21.29 -4.97 1.39
CA ASN A 132 -21.67 -6.25 0.80
C ASN A 132 -20.86 -6.60 -0.45
N SER A 133 -20.48 -5.58 -1.23
CA SER A 133 -19.69 -5.73 -2.46
C SER A 133 -18.87 -4.47 -2.72
N GLU A 134 -17.70 -4.65 -3.32
CA GLU A 134 -16.90 -3.54 -3.84
C GLU A 134 -17.64 -2.75 -4.93
N LYS A 135 -18.64 -3.37 -5.56
CA LYS A 135 -19.50 -2.76 -6.59
C LYS A 135 -20.71 -2.02 -6.03
N ASP A 136 -20.93 -2.06 -4.73
CA ASP A 136 -22.00 -1.28 -4.13
C ASP A 136 -21.71 0.23 -4.24
N TYR A 137 -22.75 1.01 -4.47
CA TYR A 137 -22.66 2.46 -4.43
C TYR A 137 -22.37 2.93 -3.00
N VAL A 138 -21.34 3.76 -2.85
CA VAL A 138 -20.93 4.28 -1.54
C VAL A 138 -22.03 5.15 -0.92
N SER A 139 -22.83 5.81 -1.75
CA SER A 139 -24.01 6.60 -1.35
C SER A 139 -25.05 5.83 -0.52
N LYS A 140 -25.09 4.49 -0.60
CA LYS A 140 -25.97 3.67 0.23
C LYS A 140 -25.52 3.58 1.70
N TYR A 141 -24.28 3.92 1.99
CA TYR A 141 -23.63 3.75 3.30
C TYR A 141 -23.41 5.07 4.04
N LEU A 142 -23.44 6.21 3.31
CA LEU A 142 -23.31 7.55 3.87
C LEU A 142 -24.61 8.32 3.73
N TRP A 143 -25.01 9.01 4.79
CA TRP A 143 -26.27 9.77 4.83
C TRP A 143 -26.06 11.28 4.75
N ASP A 144 -24.81 11.69 4.58
CA ASP A 144 -24.45 13.08 4.32
C ASP A 144 -24.45 13.40 2.81
N LYS A 145 -24.09 14.63 2.47
CA LYS A 145 -24.10 15.11 1.08
C LYS A 145 -22.86 14.71 0.26
N THR A 146 -21.94 13.94 0.81
CA THR A 146 -20.65 13.62 0.17
C THR A 146 -20.83 12.97 -1.20
N PHE A 147 -21.87 12.17 -1.37
CA PHE A 147 -22.17 11.47 -2.62
C PHE A 147 -23.46 11.95 -3.29
N ASP A 148 -23.92 13.16 -2.99
CA ASP A 148 -25.07 13.75 -3.69
C ASP A 148 -24.73 14.07 -5.15
N GLY A 149 -25.76 14.11 -5.99
CA GLY A 149 -25.66 14.40 -7.41
C GLY A 149 -25.64 13.17 -8.31
N ASN A 150 -25.91 13.39 -9.59
CA ASN A 150 -26.18 12.30 -10.54
C ASN A 150 -25.02 11.32 -10.69
N LYS A 151 -23.77 11.80 -10.72
CA LYS A 151 -22.58 10.96 -10.91
C LYS A 151 -21.98 10.50 -9.59
N ASN A 152 -21.83 11.36 -8.59
CA ASN A 152 -21.29 10.97 -7.29
C ASN A 152 -22.12 9.84 -6.65
N SER A 153 -23.46 9.86 -6.77
CA SER A 153 -24.31 8.83 -6.21
C SER A 153 -24.13 7.42 -6.80
N ARG A 154 -23.47 7.32 -7.97
CA ARG A 154 -23.16 6.06 -8.67
C ARG A 154 -21.70 5.60 -8.46
N ILE A 155 -20.93 6.31 -7.66
CA ILE A 155 -19.57 5.90 -7.30
C ILE A 155 -19.63 4.66 -6.43
N THR A 156 -18.86 3.63 -6.79
CA THR A 156 -18.73 2.39 -6.04
C THR A 156 -17.47 2.41 -5.18
N TRP A 157 -17.34 1.49 -4.24
CA TRP A 157 -16.11 1.25 -3.49
C TRP A 157 -14.93 0.92 -4.43
N GLU A 158 -15.18 0.09 -5.45
CA GLU A 158 -14.19 -0.22 -6.49
C GLU A 158 -13.67 1.03 -7.18
N HIS A 159 -14.55 1.98 -7.55
CA HIS A 159 -14.14 3.22 -8.20
C HIS A 159 -13.24 4.10 -7.31
N LEU A 160 -13.46 4.11 -6.01
CA LEU A 160 -12.58 4.81 -5.07
C LEU A 160 -11.24 4.08 -4.91
N LEU A 161 -11.27 2.75 -4.77
CA LEU A 161 -10.10 1.91 -4.55
C LEU A 161 -9.13 1.90 -5.72
N ASN A 162 -9.64 1.87 -6.96
CA ASN A 162 -8.83 1.87 -8.17
C ASN A 162 -8.62 3.26 -8.79
N GLN A 163 -9.01 4.33 -8.07
CA GLN A 163 -8.81 5.73 -8.48
C GLN A 163 -9.54 6.11 -9.78
N SER A 164 -10.70 5.49 -10.06
CA SER A 164 -11.52 5.78 -11.24
C SER A 164 -12.85 6.48 -10.91
N SER A 165 -13.01 6.98 -9.67
CA SER A 165 -14.28 7.53 -9.21
C SER A 165 -14.68 8.85 -9.89
N ASP A 166 -13.72 9.65 -10.26
CA ASP A 166 -13.89 11.06 -10.66
C ASP A 166 -14.87 11.83 -9.74
N TRP A 167 -14.87 11.49 -8.44
CA TRP A 167 -15.66 12.18 -7.44
C TRP A 167 -15.40 13.69 -7.51
N LYS A 168 -16.47 14.48 -7.52
CA LYS A 168 -16.43 15.94 -7.55
C LYS A 168 -16.97 16.51 -6.26
N GLY A 169 -16.19 17.38 -5.65
CA GLY A 169 -16.60 18.06 -4.43
C GLY A 169 -15.44 18.67 -3.65
N SER A 170 -15.74 19.04 -2.41
CA SER A 170 -14.75 19.51 -1.45
C SER A 170 -14.82 18.66 -0.19
N LEU A 171 -13.69 18.14 0.24
CA LEU A 171 -13.56 17.41 1.49
C LEU A 171 -12.61 18.18 2.40
N TRP A 172 -13.09 18.57 3.59
CA TRP A 172 -12.33 19.36 4.57
C TRP A 172 -11.76 20.67 3.99
N GLY A 173 -12.51 21.31 3.05
CA GLY A 173 -12.08 22.54 2.40
C GLY A 173 -11.07 22.39 1.28
N ILE A 174 -10.72 21.15 0.91
CA ILE A 174 -9.85 20.84 -0.23
C ILE A 174 -10.72 20.32 -1.36
N ASN A 175 -10.64 20.94 -2.54
CA ASN A 175 -11.41 20.54 -3.71
C ASN A 175 -10.68 19.41 -4.47
N ASP A 176 -11.45 18.54 -5.13
CA ASP A 176 -10.93 17.43 -5.90
C ASP A 176 -10.01 17.84 -7.06
N TRP A 177 -10.26 19.03 -7.62
CA TRP A 177 -9.48 19.57 -8.73
C TRP A 177 -8.15 20.20 -8.29
N GLU A 178 -7.92 20.47 -7.01
CA GLU A 178 -6.68 21.04 -6.49
C GLU A 178 -5.51 20.05 -6.51
N ASP A 179 -5.80 18.76 -6.44
CA ASP A 179 -4.78 17.71 -6.40
C ASP A 179 -4.38 17.26 -7.81
N ARG A 180 -3.12 17.42 -8.14
CA ARG A 180 -2.49 17.06 -9.44
C ARG A 180 -3.30 17.56 -10.63
N PRO A 181 -3.54 18.86 -10.71
CA PRO A 181 -4.21 19.46 -11.84
C PRO A 181 -3.37 19.32 -13.12
N ASP A 182 -4.03 19.37 -14.25
CA ASP A 182 -3.36 19.45 -15.56
C ASP A 182 -2.67 20.83 -15.70
N THR A 183 -1.36 20.87 -15.49
CA THR A 183 -0.57 22.11 -15.50
C THR A 183 -0.51 22.81 -16.88
N SER A 184 -1.07 22.22 -17.92
CA SER A 184 -1.25 22.87 -19.22
C SER A 184 -2.51 23.74 -19.30
N LYS A 185 -3.35 23.74 -18.25
CA LYS A 185 -4.62 24.48 -18.15
C LYS A 185 -4.57 25.52 -17.04
N GLU A 186 -5.50 26.46 -17.09
CA GLU A 186 -5.69 27.48 -16.06
C GLU A 186 -6.64 27.01 -14.95
N ILE A 187 -6.64 27.72 -13.82
CA ILE A 187 -7.41 27.34 -12.62
C ILE A 187 -8.93 27.30 -12.88
N ASP A 188 -9.45 28.17 -13.73
CA ASP A 188 -10.88 28.21 -14.06
C ASP A 188 -11.27 27.02 -14.93
N ASP A 189 -10.35 26.50 -15.77
CA ASP A 189 -10.55 25.28 -16.53
C ASP A 189 -10.65 24.07 -15.61
N TRP A 190 -9.79 23.97 -14.58
CA TRP A 190 -9.84 22.86 -13.61
C TRP A 190 -11.16 22.84 -12.83
N ARG A 191 -11.63 24.04 -12.40
CA ARG A 191 -12.92 24.18 -11.67
C ARG A 191 -14.12 23.79 -12.51
N SER A 192 -14.07 24.13 -13.80
CA SER A 192 -15.18 23.91 -14.75
C SER A 192 -15.13 22.56 -15.46
N GLU A 193 -14.06 21.77 -15.27
CA GLU A 193 -13.92 20.47 -15.95
C GLU A 193 -15.10 19.55 -15.60
N PRO A 194 -15.86 19.08 -16.61
CA PRO A 194 -17.02 18.22 -16.38
C PRO A 194 -16.61 16.90 -15.72
N GLN A 195 -17.38 16.47 -14.73
CA GLN A 195 -17.22 15.15 -14.13
C GLN A 195 -17.38 14.06 -15.20
N LYS A 196 -16.42 13.15 -15.27
CA LYS A 196 -16.49 11.94 -16.11
C LYS A 196 -17.41 10.90 -15.46
N GLU A 197 -17.80 9.88 -16.23
CA GLU A 197 -18.55 8.76 -15.64
C GLU A 197 -17.65 7.96 -14.70
N PRO A 198 -18.11 7.64 -13.47
CA PRO A 198 -17.35 6.78 -12.56
C PRO A 198 -16.99 5.44 -13.23
N GLY A 199 -15.74 5.02 -13.03
CA GLY A 199 -15.22 3.78 -13.61
C GLY A 199 -14.72 3.89 -15.06
N THR A 200 -14.70 5.08 -15.68
CA THR A 200 -14.25 5.26 -17.07
C THR A 200 -12.92 5.95 -17.24
N PHE A 201 -12.37 6.51 -16.17
CA PHE A 201 -11.16 7.33 -16.22
C PHE A 201 -10.32 7.18 -14.97
N TYR A 202 -9.06 6.82 -15.11
CA TYR A 202 -8.09 6.79 -14.03
C TYR A 202 -7.53 8.19 -13.76
N LYS A 203 -7.58 8.63 -12.52
CA LYS A 203 -6.84 9.81 -12.03
C LYS A 203 -6.40 9.58 -10.60
N TYR A 204 -5.10 9.47 -10.39
CA TYR A 204 -4.51 9.43 -9.07
C TYR A 204 -4.79 10.74 -8.33
N ASN A 205 -5.53 10.69 -7.22
CA ASN A 205 -6.03 11.87 -6.51
C ASN A 205 -6.19 11.58 -5.02
N ASP A 206 -5.44 12.30 -4.18
CA ASP A 206 -5.42 12.08 -2.73
C ASP A 206 -6.70 12.60 -2.04
N VAL A 207 -7.39 13.62 -2.59
CA VAL A 207 -8.69 14.06 -2.06
C VAL A 207 -9.71 12.92 -2.16
N ARG A 208 -9.76 12.21 -3.29
CA ARG A 208 -10.64 11.05 -3.52
C ARG A 208 -10.26 9.86 -2.65
N VAL A 209 -8.98 9.68 -2.35
CA VAL A 209 -8.54 8.68 -1.37
C VAL A 209 -8.97 9.08 0.05
N ASN A 210 -8.93 10.35 0.39
CA ASN A 210 -9.44 10.84 1.66
C ASN A 210 -10.97 10.66 1.76
N VAL A 211 -11.71 10.78 0.64
CA VAL A 211 -13.16 10.44 0.57
C VAL A 211 -13.37 8.95 0.88
N LEU A 212 -12.52 8.05 0.39
CA LEU A 212 -12.59 6.63 0.78
C LEU A 212 -12.34 6.44 2.29
N ALA A 213 -11.32 7.07 2.86
CA ALA A 213 -11.03 6.99 4.28
C ALA A 213 -12.19 7.54 5.14
N TYR A 214 -12.76 8.68 4.73
CA TYR A 214 -13.93 9.28 5.33
C TYR A 214 -15.15 8.33 5.28
N SER A 215 -15.40 7.72 4.14
CA SER A 215 -16.50 6.77 3.95
C SER A 215 -16.36 5.55 4.85
N LEU A 216 -15.15 4.98 4.95
CA LEU A 216 -14.89 3.84 5.83
C LEU A 216 -15.03 4.19 7.31
N LEU A 217 -14.68 5.41 7.72
CA LEU A 217 -14.90 5.89 9.08
C LEU A 217 -16.40 5.83 9.45
N HIS A 218 -17.28 6.22 8.53
CA HIS A 218 -18.75 6.13 8.72
C HIS A 218 -19.23 4.67 8.74
N VAL A 219 -18.68 3.81 7.89
CA VAL A 219 -19.05 2.38 7.83
C VAL A 219 -18.65 1.64 9.10
N PHE A 220 -17.44 1.86 9.61
CA PHE A 220 -16.99 1.23 10.86
C PHE A 220 -17.58 1.87 12.11
N ARG A 221 -17.99 3.15 12.04
CA ARG A 221 -18.38 3.98 13.19
C ARG A 221 -17.29 3.99 14.28
N GLU A 222 -16.04 3.88 13.86
CA GLU A 222 -14.85 3.84 14.70
C GLU A 222 -13.65 4.44 13.95
N ALA A 223 -12.73 5.09 14.68
CA ALA A 223 -11.51 5.66 14.09
C ALA A 223 -10.69 4.58 13.38
N LEU A 224 -10.34 4.79 12.11
CA LEU A 224 -9.62 3.80 11.29
C LEU A 224 -8.27 3.34 11.89
N PRO A 225 -7.50 4.16 12.64
CA PRO A 225 -6.32 3.65 13.34
C PRO A 225 -6.64 2.56 14.37
N LYS A 226 -7.79 2.62 15.04
CA LYS A 226 -8.24 1.55 15.95
C LYS A 226 -8.65 0.30 15.18
N VAL A 227 -9.36 0.45 14.07
CA VAL A 227 -9.73 -0.64 13.17
C VAL A 227 -8.48 -1.35 12.65
N LEU A 228 -7.53 -0.59 12.08
CA LEU A 228 -6.26 -1.12 11.57
C LEU A 228 -5.49 -1.86 12.69
N LYS A 229 -5.40 -1.26 13.87
CA LYS A 229 -4.73 -1.87 15.02
C LYS A 229 -5.35 -3.23 15.38
N LYS A 230 -6.65 -3.24 15.62
CA LYS A 230 -7.41 -4.40 16.12
C LYS A 230 -7.41 -5.57 15.14
N TYR A 231 -7.67 -5.28 13.88
CA TYR A 231 -7.93 -6.33 12.89
C TYR A 231 -6.69 -6.76 12.12
N ILE A 232 -5.66 -5.93 12.02
CA ILE A 232 -4.48 -6.22 11.19
C ILE A 232 -3.19 -6.13 12.01
N MET A 233 -2.86 -4.98 12.58
CA MET A 233 -1.52 -4.75 13.13
C MET A 233 -1.22 -5.58 14.39
N ASP A 234 -2.16 -5.69 15.34
CA ASP A 234 -2.00 -6.54 16.51
C ASP A 234 -1.94 -8.04 16.12
N PRO A 235 -2.85 -8.56 15.26
CA PRO A 235 -2.77 -9.95 14.80
C PRO A 235 -1.46 -10.35 14.11
N ILE A 236 -0.81 -9.44 13.38
CA ILE A 236 0.49 -9.71 12.75
C ILE A 236 1.68 -9.39 13.66
N GLY A 237 1.46 -9.02 14.91
CA GLY A 237 2.51 -8.72 15.88
C GLY A 237 3.29 -7.45 15.59
N ALA A 238 2.67 -6.46 14.94
CA ALA A 238 3.31 -5.16 14.71
C ALA A 238 3.53 -4.40 16.03
N SER A 239 4.54 -3.55 16.06
CA SER A 239 4.85 -2.74 17.24
C SER A 239 3.75 -1.71 17.54
N ASN A 240 3.78 -1.14 18.74
CA ASN A 240 2.89 -0.03 19.11
C ASN A 240 3.46 1.35 18.70
N SER A 241 4.50 1.40 17.88
CA SER A 241 5.17 2.65 17.53
C SER A 241 4.53 3.42 16.37
N TRP A 242 3.81 2.73 15.47
CA TRP A 242 3.17 3.34 14.32
C TRP A 242 2.00 4.25 14.71
N ARG A 243 1.68 5.23 13.85
CA ARG A 243 0.54 6.14 13.99
C ARG A 243 -0.08 6.41 12.63
N TRP A 244 -1.37 6.72 12.60
CA TRP A 244 -2.07 7.16 11.40
C TRP A 244 -2.82 8.45 11.68
N TYR A 245 -2.44 9.52 11.02
CA TYR A 245 -2.97 10.86 11.24
C TYR A 245 -3.80 11.36 10.06
N GLY A 246 -4.81 12.17 10.37
CA GLY A 246 -5.52 13.01 9.43
C GLY A 246 -4.94 14.42 9.36
N TYR A 247 -5.78 15.35 8.96
CA TYR A 247 -5.50 16.79 8.89
C TYR A 247 -6.12 17.53 10.08
N GLU A 248 -5.65 18.74 10.38
CA GLU A 248 -6.18 19.56 11.46
C GLU A 248 -7.68 19.87 11.27
N ASN A 249 -8.14 19.95 10.02
CA ASN A 249 -9.53 20.22 9.62
C ASN A 249 -10.34 18.94 9.29
N SER A 250 -9.82 17.74 9.57
CA SER A 250 -10.50 16.46 9.26
C SER A 250 -11.26 15.85 10.43
N TRP A 251 -11.59 16.65 11.46
CA TRP A 251 -12.36 16.22 12.59
C TRP A 251 -13.86 16.28 12.29
N ILE A 252 -14.55 15.20 12.60
CA ILE A 252 -16.00 15.07 12.44
C ILE A 252 -16.65 14.62 13.76
N ASN A 253 -17.94 14.95 13.93
CA ASN A 253 -18.74 14.38 14.99
C ASN A 253 -19.29 13.04 14.52
N LEU A 254 -18.76 11.95 15.05
CA LEU A 254 -19.22 10.60 14.80
C LEU A 254 -19.96 10.10 16.05
N ASP A 255 -21.30 10.03 15.97
CA ASP A 255 -22.16 9.57 17.06
C ASP A 255 -21.97 10.34 18.40
N GLY A 256 -21.74 11.64 18.31
CA GLY A 256 -21.49 12.49 19.47
C GLY A 256 -20.03 12.56 19.94
N VAL A 257 -19.13 11.85 19.29
CA VAL A 257 -17.70 11.84 19.62
C VAL A 257 -16.89 12.48 18.49
N MET A 258 -16.08 13.50 18.83
CA MET A 258 -15.15 14.09 17.87
C MET A 258 -14.09 13.08 17.48
N THR A 259 -14.08 12.70 16.21
CA THR A 259 -13.23 11.66 15.66
C THR A 259 -12.49 12.22 14.43
N GLN A 260 -11.16 12.02 14.37
CA GLN A 260 -10.38 12.45 13.21
C GLN A 260 -10.50 11.42 12.09
N SER A 261 -10.93 11.87 10.90
CA SER A 261 -10.74 11.09 9.68
C SER A 261 -9.28 11.18 9.24
N VAL A 262 -8.71 10.05 8.86
CA VAL A 262 -7.28 9.96 8.53
C VAL A 262 -6.99 10.39 7.10
N SER A 263 -5.76 10.85 6.83
CA SER A 263 -5.27 11.02 5.47
C SER A 263 -4.89 9.68 4.86
N GLY A 264 -5.39 9.41 3.66
CA GLY A 264 -5.12 8.17 2.92
C GLY A 264 -3.77 8.14 2.20
N GLY A 265 -3.05 9.26 2.11
CA GLY A 265 -1.80 9.32 1.35
C GLY A 265 -0.72 10.26 1.87
N GLY A 266 -1.04 11.12 2.84
CA GLY A 266 -0.07 12.08 3.38
C GLY A 266 0.27 13.25 2.46
N HIS A 267 -0.57 13.55 1.48
CA HIS A 267 -0.35 14.60 0.48
C HIS A 267 -0.15 15.99 1.10
N ASN A 268 -0.99 16.35 2.05
CA ASN A 268 -0.89 17.57 2.84
C ASN A 268 -0.33 17.32 4.25
N GLY A 269 0.56 16.34 4.41
CA GLY A 269 0.99 15.80 5.70
C GLY A 269 0.06 14.69 6.20
N GLY A 270 0.24 14.23 7.44
CA GLY A 270 -0.51 13.09 7.98
C GLY A 270 -0.19 11.76 7.31
N GLY A 271 -1.17 10.85 7.18
CA GLY A 271 -0.94 9.48 6.73
C GLY A 271 -0.30 8.60 7.79
N ILE A 272 0.20 7.44 7.39
CA ILE A 272 0.85 6.49 8.32
C ILE A 272 2.31 6.87 8.55
N PHE A 273 2.69 6.86 9.84
CA PHE A 273 4.06 6.92 10.34
C PHE A 273 4.39 5.54 10.90
N ILE A 274 5.40 4.88 10.35
CA ILE A 274 5.67 3.47 10.65
C ILE A 274 7.15 3.15 10.42
N ASN A 275 7.67 2.14 11.09
CA ASN A 275 9.00 1.60 10.91
C ASN A 275 9.03 0.52 9.80
N SER A 276 10.22 0.17 9.33
CA SER A 276 10.39 -0.80 8.25
C SER A 276 10.06 -2.24 8.66
N GLU A 277 10.23 -2.60 9.92
CA GLU A 277 9.93 -3.95 10.42
C GLU A 277 8.41 -4.21 10.42
N ASP A 278 7.60 -3.21 10.83
CA ASP A 278 6.14 -3.30 10.78
C ASP A 278 5.62 -3.27 9.34
N HIS A 279 6.26 -2.51 8.44
CA HIS A 279 5.99 -2.58 7.00
C HIS A 279 6.22 -3.98 6.43
N ALA A 280 7.33 -4.63 6.83
CA ALA A 280 7.64 -5.97 6.37
C ALA A 280 6.60 -7.00 6.83
N ARG A 281 6.06 -6.86 8.05
CA ARG A 281 4.94 -7.71 8.55
C ARG A 281 3.69 -7.57 7.67
N PHE A 282 3.35 -6.33 7.31
CA PHE A 282 2.22 -6.08 6.43
C PHE A 282 2.44 -6.66 5.02
N GLY A 283 3.64 -6.50 4.46
CA GLY A 283 4.00 -7.14 3.19
C GLY A 283 3.94 -8.66 3.26
N LEU A 284 4.42 -9.26 4.36
CA LEU A 284 4.38 -10.71 4.59
C LEU A 284 2.94 -11.24 4.72
N LEU A 285 2.02 -10.46 5.30
CA LEU A 285 0.59 -10.80 5.34
C LEU A 285 0.01 -10.91 3.93
N TYR A 286 0.31 -9.94 3.06
CA TYR A 286 -0.14 -9.96 1.68
C TYR A 286 0.50 -11.07 0.87
N LEU A 287 1.79 -11.32 1.04
CA LEU A 287 2.51 -12.44 0.42
C LEU A 287 1.87 -13.80 0.73
N ASN A 288 1.27 -13.95 1.92
CA ASN A 288 0.62 -15.17 2.37
C ASN A 288 -0.91 -15.11 2.24
N ASP A 289 -1.43 -14.43 1.20
CA ASP A 289 -2.86 -14.38 0.89
C ASP A 289 -3.74 -13.97 2.08
N GLY A 290 -3.24 -13.07 2.95
CA GLY A 290 -3.96 -12.59 4.12
C GLY A 290 -3.99 -13.56 5.31
N VAL A 291 -3.14 -14.57 5.31
CA VAL A 291 -2.96 -15.50 6.44
C VAL A 291 -1.72 -15.12 7.24
N TRP A 292 -1.82 -15.17 8.55
CA TRP A 292 -0.73 -15.02 9.48
C TRP A 292 -0.73 -16.15 10.51
N ASN A 293 0.30 -16.97 10.52
CA ASN A 293 0.45 -18.11 11.45
C ASN A 293 -0.85 -18.93 11.59
N ASN A 294 -1.34 -19.47 10.47
CA ASN A 294 -2.59 -20.25 10.34
C ASN A 294 -3.90 -19.49 10.67
N LYS A 295 -3.84 -18.19 10.95
CA LYS A 295 -5.02 -17.38 11.18
C LYS A 295 -5.29 -16.50 9.96
N ARG A 296 -6.53 -16.57 9.42
CA ARG A 296 -7.01 -15.66 8.38
C ARG A 296 -7.24 -14.27 8.98
N ILE A 297 -6.54 -13.28 8.45
CA ILE A 297 -6.65 -11.86 8.86
C ILE A 297 -7.47 -11.09 7.82
N ILE A 298 -7.18 -11.31 6.54
CA ILE A 298 -7.92 -10.74 5.39
C ILE A 298 -8.29 -11.92 4.50
N SER A 299 -9.47 -11.92 3.89
CA SER A 299 -9.87 -12.98 2.98
C SER A 299 -8.94 -13.02 1.76
N LYS A 300 -8.69 -14.25 1.27
CA LYS A 300 -7.97 -14.42 -0.01
C LYS A 300 -8.73 -13.73 -1.15
N GLU A 301 -10.05 -13.79 -1.12
CA GLU A 301 -10.91 -13.12 -2.09
C GLU A 301 -10.62 -11.63 -2.17
N TRP A 302 -10.46 -10.95 -1.01
CA TRP A 302 -10.11 -9.53 -1.01
C TRP A 302 -8.70 -9.27 -1.51
N ILE A 303 -7.72 -10.11 -1.14
CA ILE A 303 -6.35 -10.01 -1.65
C ILE A 303 -6.37 -10.13 -3.19
N ASP A 304 -7.03 -11.16 -3.73
CA ASP A 304 -7.14 -11.37 -5.18
C ASP A 304 -7.79 -10.16 -5.88
N LYS A 305 -8.91 -9.64 -5.35
CA LYS A 305 -9.56 -8.42 -5.87
C LYS A 305 -8.62 -7.21 -5.84
N SER A 306 -7.81 -7.08 -4.77
CA SER A 306 -6.89 -5.95 -4.62
C SER A 306 -5.74 -5.96 -5.63
N LEU A 307 -5.38 -7.13 -6.13
CA LEU A 307 -4.28 -7.34 -7.06
C LEU A 307 -4.74 -7.54 -8.52
N ASN A 308 -6.04 -7.46 -8.77
CA ASN A 308 -6.55 -7.48 -10.14
C ASN A 308 -6.34 -6.11 -10.81
N PRO A 309 -5.81 -6.07 -12.05
CA PRO A 309 -5.70 -4.84 -12.82
C PRO A 309 -7.05 -4.15 -12.98
N SER A 310 -7.09 -2.83 -12.81
CA SER A 310 -8.31 -2.08 -13.09
C SER A 310 -8.53 -1.90 -14.59
N ASN A 311 -9.79 -1.78 -15.00
CA ASN A 311 -10.15 -1.55 -16.41
C ASN A 311 -9.65 -0.19 -16.92
N THR A 312 -9.33 0.75 -16.06
CA THR A 312 -8.91 2.11 -16.41
C THR A 312 -7.40 2.31 -16.32
N ASN A 313 -6.69 1.39 -15.63
CA ASN A 313 -5.24 1.38 -15.52
C ASN A 313 -4.76 -0.02 -15.16
N SER A 314 -4.13 -0.72 -16.12
CA SER A 314 -3.61 -2.08 -15.92
C SER A 314 -2.47 -2.19 -14.89
N GLU A 315 -1.83 -1.09 -14.56
CA GLU A 315 -0.74 -1.02 -13.56
C GLU A 315 -1.26 -0.87 -12.13
N TYR A 316 -2.58 -0.76 -11.92
CA TYR A 316 -3.14 -0.40 -10.63
C TYR A 316 -4.36 -1.24 -10.28
N GLY A 317 -4.28 -1.89 -9.12
CA GLY A 317 -5.39 -2.60 -8.49
C GLY A 317 -6.07 -1.74 -7.41
N PHE A 318 -6.52 -2.36 -6.33
CA PHE A 318 -7.09 -1.63 -5.18
C PHE A 318 -5.98 -1.08 -4.29
N MET A 319 -5.49 0.11 -4.64
CA MET A 319 -4.41 0.83 -3.91
C MET A 319 -3.06 0.07 -3.89
N TRP A 320 -2.84 -0.81 -4.86
CA TRP A 320 -1.58 -1.48 -5.12
C TRP A 320 -1.13 -1.23 -6.55
N TRP A 321 0.16 -0.99 -6.72
CA TRP A 321 0.81 -0.98 -8.02
C TRP A 321 1.13 -2.41 -8.43
N LEU A 322 0.89 -2.74 -9.70
CA LEU A 322 1.15 -4.04 -10.31
C LEU A 322 2.32 -3.92 -11.27
N ASN A 323 3.16 -4.97 -11.36
CA ASN A 323 4.29 -4.92 -12.26
C ASN A 323 3.84 -5.13 -13.71
N THR A 324 3.95 -4.08 -14.52
CA THR A 324 3.74 -4.11 -15.96
C THR A 324 4.89 -3.47 -16.72
N GLU A 325 5.75 -2.71 -16.05
CA GLU A 325 6.83 -1.94 -16.68
C GLU A 325 8.23 -2.49 -16.42
N TRP A 326 8.42 -3.25 -15.34
CA TRP A 326 9.74 -3.77 -14.97
C TRP A 326 10.00 -5.12 -15.63
N ASN A 327 10.28 -5.10 -16.93
CA ASN A 327 10.38 -6.28 -17.82
C ASN A 327 11.35 -7.39 -17.36
N ASN A 328 12.33 -7.06 -16.50
CA ASN A 328 13.31 -8.02 -15.98
C ASN A 328 12.91 -8.61 -14.61
N LEU A 329 11.71 -8.28 -14.11
CA LEU A 329 11.21 -8.71 -12.82
C LEU A 329 9.94 -9.55 -12.99
N PRO A 330 9.59 -10.41 -12.00
CA PRO A 330 8.40 -11.26 -12.10
C PRO A 330 7.12 -10.47 -12.37
N ASP A 331 6.28 -10.95 -13.29
CA ASP A 331 5.03 -10.29 -13.71
C ASP A 331 4.02 -10.19 -12.55
N ASN A 332 4.05 -11.13 -11.59
CA ASN A 332 3.16 -11.15 -10.43
C ASN A 332 3.68 -10.34 -9.24
N LEU A 333 4.79 -9.60 -9.40
CA LEU A 333 5.27 -8.66 -8.41
C LEU A 333 4.30 -7.49 -8.27
N TYR A 334 4.01 -7.08 -7.04
CA TYR A 334 3.21 -5.89 -6.75
C TYR A 334 3.80 -5.09 -5.61
N TYR A 335 3.42 -3.81 -5.53
CA TYR A 335 4.07 -2.94 -4.57
C TYR A 335 3.20 -1.75 -4.12
N GLY A 336 3.41 -1.33 -2.87
CA GLY A 336 3.02 -0.01 -2.39
C GLY A 336 4.16 0.97 -2.61
N SER A 337 3.85 2.16 -3.14
CA SER A 337 4.82 3.23 -3.41
C SER A 337 4.42 4.53 -2.74
N GLY A 338 5.36 5.22 -2.12
CA GLY A 338 5.14 6.49 -1.42
C GLY A 338 6.17 7.56 -1.78
N PHE A 339 5.75 8.81 -1.75
CA PHE A 339 6.59 9.98 -2.02
C PHE A 339 7.91 9.89 -1.24
N GLY A 340 8.99 10.29 -1.87
CA GLY A 340 10.33 10.25 -1.28
C GLY A 340 11.04 8.88 -1.37
N GLY A 341 10.45 7.89 -2.07
CA GLY A 341 11.07 6.58 -2.29
C GLY A 341 10.82 5.60 -1.15
N ASN A 342 9.56 5.50 -0.72
CA ASN A 342 9.10 4.54 0.27
C ASN A 342 8.37 3.40 -0.42
N TYR A 343 8.77 2.15 -0.17
CA TYR A 343 8.24 0.98 -0.85
C TYR A 343 8.00 -0.20 0.10
N ILE A 344 6.92 -0.94 -0.18
CA ILE A 344 6.76 -2.34 0.18
C ILE A 344 6.63 -3.09 -1.14
N VAL A 345 7.56 -3.97 -1.47
CA VAL A 345 7.52 -4.80 -2.67
C VAL A 345 7.29 -6.24 -2.26
N VAL A 346 6.30 -6.87 -2.86
CA VAL A 346 5.96 -8.28 -2.64
C VAL A 346 6.26 -9.05 -3.92
N ILE A 347 7.03 -10.14 -3.80
CA ILE A 347 7.51 -10.97 -4.91
C ILE A 347 7.07 -12.42 -4.65
N PRO A 348 5.85 -12.81 -5.08
CA PRO A 348 5.30 -14.13 -4.78
C PRO A 348 6.17 -15.29 -5.27
N ASP A 349 6.71 -15.24 -6.49
CA ASP A 349 7.54 -16.29 -7.07
C ASP A 349 8.80 -16.58 -6.26
N GLU A 350 9.27 -15.60 -5.50
CA GLU A 350 10.44 -15.76 -4.63
C GLU A 350 10.06 -15.93 -3.16
N ASN A 351 8.78 -15.96 -2.80
CA ASN A 351 8.34 -15.89 -1.40
C ASN A 351 9.10 -14.81 -0.62
N MET A 352 9.13 -13.59 -1.17
CA MET A 352 9.99 -12.51 -0.71
C MET A 352 9.21 -11.21 -0.52
N VAL A 353 9.60 -10.43 0.51
CA VAL A 353 9.18 -9.05 0.70
C VAL A 353 10.41 -8.17 0.82
N VAL A 354 10.39 -7.05 0.12
CA VAL A 354 11.44 -6.02 0.24
C VAL A 354 10.82 -4.71 0.70
N VAL A 355 11.32 -4.17 1.79
CA VAL A 355 10.97 -2.83 2.27
C VAL A 355 12.14 -1.91 2.03
N GLY A 356 11.90 -0.82 1.31
CA GLY A 356 12.88 0.23 1.09
C GLY A 356 12.33 1.60 1.49
N ARG A 357 13.09 2.36 2.24
CA ARG A 357 12.72 3.70 2.69
C ARG A 357 13.74 4.72 2.21
N TRP A 358 13.22 5.83 1.70
CA TRP A 358 14.02 6.98 1.24
C TRP A 358 15.01 6.62 0.13
N LEU A 359 14.58 5.75 -0.78
CA LEU A 359 15.33 5.40 -1.98
C LEU A 359 15.30 6.55 -3.00
N GLY A 360 16.36 6.69 -3.78
CA GLY A 360 16.39 7.62 -4.91
C GLY A 360 15.40 7.21 -6.01
N ARG A 361 15.13 8.15 -6.91
CA ARG A 361 14.22 7.91 -8.04
C ARG A 361 14.74 6.74 -8.89
N ASN A 362 13.85 5.86 -9.32
CA ASN A 362 14.15 4.69 -10.16
C ASN A 362 15.17 3.69 -9.57
N THR A 363 15.40 3.75 -8.26
CA THR A 363 16.37 2.85 -7.59
C THR A 363 15.77 1.48 -7.31
N ILE A 364 14.46 1.42 -7.04
CA ILE A 364 13.82 0.19 -6.50
C ILE A 364 13.87 -0.99 -7.49
N SER A 365 13.56 -0.79 -8.78
CA SER A 365 13.57 -1.87 -9.78
C SER A 365 14.97 -2.46 -9.96
N ASN A 366 15.99 -1.62 -10.08
CA ASN A 366 17.39 -2.07 -10.15
C ASN A 366 17.82 -2.82 -8.88
N PHE A 367 17.38 -2.36 -7.72
CA PHE A 367 17.66 -3.02 -6.45
C PHE A 367 17.07 -4.43 -6.41
N ILE A 368 15.79 -4.58 -6.78
CA ILE A 368 15.14 -5.89 -6.85
C ILE A 368 15.85 -6.80 -7.85
N GLU A 369 16.19 -6.28 -9.03
CA GLU A 369 16.91 -7.04 -10.04
C GLU A 369 18.28 -7.54 -9.53
N MET A 370 19.04 -6.69 -8.81
CA MET A 370 20.30 -7.08 -8.18
C MET A 370 20.11 -8.19 -7.13
N ILE A 371 19.05 -8.11 -6.32
CA ILE A 371 18.72 -9.16 -5.34
C ILE A 371 18.44 -10.48 -6.07
N LEU A 372 17.56 -10.48 -7.08
CA LEU A 372 17.19 -11.69 -7.81
C LEU A 372 18.39 -12.31 -8.57
N LYS A 373 19.28 -11.50 -9.15
CA LYS A 373 20.53 -11.95 -9.79
C LYS A 373 21.62 -12.40 -8.81
N SER A 374 21.38 -12.30 -7.51
CA SER A 374 22.32 -12.79 -6.49
C SER A 374 22.08 -14.26 -6.12
N LYS A 375 21.04 -14.86 -6.64
CA LYS A 375 20.72 -16.30 -6.52
C LYS A 375 21.67 -17.17 -7.34
#